data_68a2c0b3cb8e776eba91875460b225b0
#
_entry.id   68a2c0b3cb8e776eba91875460b225b0
#
_cell.length_a   1.000
_cell.length_b   1.000
_cell.length_c   1.000
_cell.angle_alpha   90.00
_cell.angle_beta   90.00
_cell.angle_gamma   90.00
#
_symmetry.space_group_name_H-M   'P 1'
#
loop_
_entity.id
_entity.type
_entity.pdbx_description
1 polymer ?
#
loop_
_entity_poly.entity_id
_entity_poly.type
_entity_poly.pdbx_seq_one_letter_code
_entity_poly.pdbx_strand_id
1 'polypeptide(L)'
;MTDQDVASLLPLTPLSFQILLALVDGERHGYGIMKEIERRTRGRMTPATGPLYLAAQRLMDQGLIAESEKRPAPELDDQRRRYYELTPFGRQVAVAEVERMAYLVGVAFEKKLVEGDISISGSD
;
A
#
# COMPACT_ATOMS: atom_id res chain seq x y z
N MET A 1 7.48 18.78 0.47
CA MET A 1 7.69 17.84 -0.66
C MET A 1 7.15 18.46 -1.91
N THR A 2 7.80 18.23 -3.01
CA THR A 2 7.38 18.75 -4.30
C THR A 2 6.79 17.61 -5.15
N ASP A 3 6.05 17.99 -6.20
CA ASP A 3 5.52 17.00 -7.15
C ASP A 3 6.65 16.20 -7.79
N GLN A 4 7.82 16.81 -7.94
CA GLN A 4 8.97 16.12 -8.50
C GLN A 4 9.43 14.99 -7.59
N ASP A 5 9.37 15.19 -6.27
CA ASP A 5 9.72 14.13 -5.31
C ASP A 5 8.74 12.96 -5.42
N VAL A 6 7.46 13.26 -5.56
CA VAL A 6 6.45 12.22 -5.76
C VAL A 6 6.76 11.43 -7.03
N ALA A 7 6.98 12.13 -8.14
CA ALA A 7 7.21 11.48 -9.43
C ALA A 7 8.45 10.58 -9.40
N SER A 8 9.48 10.99 -8.65
CA SER A 8 10.73 10.22 -8.61
C SER A 8 10.58 8.87 -7.92
N LEU A 9 9.50 8.67 -7.17
CA LEU A 9 9.25 7.41 -6.45
C LEU A 9 8.37 6.45 -7.24
N LEU A 10 7.88 6.87 -8.40
CA LEU A 10 7.00 6.04 -9.21
C LEU A 10 7.75 5.37 -10.35
N PRO A 11 7.36 4.17 -10.77
CA PRO A 11 6.29 3.38 -10.18
C PRO A 11 6.73 2.70 -8.89
N LEU A 12 5.77 2.45 -8.03
CA LEU A 12 6.03 1.66 -6.82
C LEU A 12 6.09 0.19 -7.17
N THR A 13 6.84 -0.58 -6.38
CA THR A 13 6.78 -2.03 -6.53
C THR A 13 5.40 -2.51 -6.08
N PRO A 14 4.95 -3.67 -6.59
CA PRO A 14 3.66 -4.22 -6.16
C PRO A 14 3.55 -4.35 -4.65
N LEU A 15 4.58 -4.86 -3.99
CA LEU A 15 4.54 -5.02 -2.53
C LEU A 15 4.47 -3.67 -1.81
N SER A 16 5.27 -2.70 -2.24
CA SER A 16 5.23 -1.36 -1.64
C SER A 16 3.85 -0.74 -1.75
N PHE A 17 3.23 -0.81 -2.93
CA PHE A 17 1.90 -0.26 -3.12
C PHE A 17 0.88 -0.96 -2.23
N GLN A 18 0.96 -2.29 -2.10
CA GLN A 18 0.04 -3.04 -1.25
C GLN A 18 0.20 -2.63 0.22
N ILE A 19 1.43 -2.37 0.66
CA ILE A 19 1.66 -1.91 2.03
C ILE A 19 0.98 -0.56 2.26
N LEU A 20 1.15 0.39 1.33
CA LEU A 20 0.52 1.70 1.46
C LEU A 20 -1.01 1.55 1.51
N LEU A 21 -1.58 0.71 0.63
CA LEU A 21 -3.02 0.48 0.63
C LEU A 21 -3.50 -0.07 1.97
N ALA A 22 -2.73 -0.97 2.58
CA ALA A 22 -3.12 -1.57 3.84
C ALA A 22 -3.19 -0.55 4.98
N LEU A 23 -2.52 0.59 4.82
CA LEU A 23 -2.46 1.61 5.85
C LEU A 23 -3.36 2.82 5.57
N VAL A 24 -4.10 2.80 4.46
CA VAL A 24 -4.95 3.94 4.09
C VAL A 24 -6.04 4.20 5.14
N ASP A 25 -6.59 3.16 5.70
CA ASP A 25 -7.70 3.26 6.64
C ASP A 25 -7.29 3.13 8.11
N GLY A 26 -6.00 3.19 8.40
CA GLY A 26 -5.54 3.21 9.77
C GLY A 26 -4.23 2.49 9.97
N GLU A 27 -3.66 2.67 11.14
CA GLU A 27 -2.40 2.04 11.50
C GLU A 27 -2.56 0.52 11.66
N ARG A 28 -1.50 -0.23 11.33
CA ARG A 28 -1.47 -1.68 11.47
C ARG A 28 -0.06 -2.12 11.83
N HIS A 29 0.05 -3.25 12.53
CA HIS A 29 1.36 -3.88 12.73
C HIS A 29 1.69 -4.73 11.49
N GLY A 30 2.97 -5.16 11.40
CA GLY A 30 3.44 -5.88 10.23
C GLY A 30 2.63 -7.12 9.90
N TYR A 31 2.29 -7.93 10.91
CA TYR A 31 1.50 -9.12 10.68
C TYR A 31 0.12 -8.77 10.12
N GLY A 32 -0.48 -7.70 10.63
CA GLY A 32 -1.77 -7.23 10.12
C GLY A 32 -1.68 -6.78 8.66
N ILE A 33 -0.59 -6.12 8.29
CA ILE A 33 -0.35 -5.74 6.90
C ILE A 33 -0.28 -6.99 6.02
N MET A 34 0.49 -8.00 6.45
CA MET A 34 0.62 -9.25 5.70
C MET A 34 -0.73 -9.91 5.47
N LYS A 35 -1.55 -9.98 6.52
CA LYS A 35 -2.86 -10.62 6.42
C LYS A 35 -3.80 -9.82 5.53
N GLU A 36 -3.73 -8.50 5.61
CA GLU A 36 -4.56 -7.65 4.75
C GLU A 36 -4.22 -7.85 3.28
N ILE A 37 -2.92 -7.90 2.96
CA ILE A 37 -2.47 -8.11 1.59
C ILE A 37 -2.91 -9.50 1.09
N GLU A 38 -2.70 -10.52 1.90
CA GLU A 38 -3.08 -11.88 1.55
C GLU A 38 -4.58 -11.97 1.26
N ARG A 39 -5.41 -11.39 2.12
CA ARG A 39 -6.85 -11.39 1.96
C ARG A 39 -7.29 -10.61 0.73
N ARG A 40 -6.74 -9.41 0.54
CA ARG A 40 -7.12 -8.56 -0.58
C ARG A 40 -6.76 -9.17 -1.92
N THR A 41 -5.60 -9.82 -1.99
CA THR A 41 -5.15 -10.43 -3.24
C THR A 41 -5.64 -11.86 -3.39
N ARG A 42 -6.47 -12.34 -2.46
CA ARG A 42 -7.02 -13.70 -2.48
C ARG A 42 -5.91 -14.74 -2.56
N GLY A 43 -4.84 -14.51 -1.79
CA GLY A 43 -3.71 -15.43 -1.71
C GLY A 43 -2.72 -15.34 -2.86
N ARG A 44 -2.95 -14.42 -3.82
CA ARG A 44 -2.02 -14.26 -4.94
C ARG A 44 -0.72 -13.59 -4.51
N MET A 45 -0.76 -12.83 -3.42
CA MET A 45 0.43 -12.26 -2.83
C MET A 45 0.44 -12.61 -1.36
N THR A 46 1.44 -13.38 -0.94
CA THR A 46 1.61 -13.81 0.44
C THR A 46 3.00 -13.43 0.88
N PRO A 47 3.22 -12.15 1.22
CA PRO A 47 4.58 -11.70 1.51
C PRO A 47 5.13 -12.40 2.74
N ALA A 48 6.39 -12.83 2.64
CA ALA A 48 7.09 -13.39 3.77
C ALA A 48 7.54 -12.27 4.71
N THR A 49 7.82 -12.63 5.96
CA THR A 49 8.18 -11.66 6.98
C THR A 49 9.38 -10.81 6.59
N GLY A 50 10.47 -11.45 6.13
CA GLY A 50 11.68 -10.72 5.78
C GLY A 50 11.45 -9.69 4.69
N PRO A 51 10.96 -10.08 3.52
CA PRO A 51 10.69 -9.12 2.45
C PRO A 51 9.72 -8.02 2.86
N LEU A 52 8.70 -8.35 3.67
CA LEU A 52 7.76 -7.34 4.14
C LEU A 52 8.46 -6.26 4.96
N TYR A 53 9.28 -6.68 5.93
CA TYR A 53 9.95 -5.70 6.80
C TYR A 53 11.03 -4.92 6.07
N LEU A 54 11.68 -5.52 5.07
CA LEU A 54 12.61 -4.76 4.23
C LEU A 54 11.89 -3.69 3.42
N ALA A 55 10.73 -4.03 2.87
CA ALA A 55 9.92 -3.06 2.13
C ALA A 55 9.43 -1.96 3.05
N ALA A 56 8.97 -2.32 4.25
CA ALA A 56 8.51 -1.33 5.22
C ALA A 56 9.64 -0.38 5.62
N GLN A 57 10.84 -0.92 5.84
CA GLN A 57 11.98 -0.07 6.18
C GLN A 57 12.30 0.92 5.07
N ARG A 58 12.26 0.45 3.82
CA ARG A 58 12.50 1.32 2.67
C ARG A 58 11.44 2.42 2.59
N LEU A 59 10.18 2.06 2.82
CA LEU A 59 9.11 3.04 2.79
C LEU A 59 9.25 4.07 3.91
N MET A 60 9.71 3.65 5.10
CA MET A 60 10.01 4.58 6.18
C MET A 60 11.15 5.52 5.81
N ASP A 61 12.20 4.98 5.19
CA ASP A 61 13.34 5.79 4.77
C ASP A 61 12.93 6.84 3.74
N GLN A 62 11.94 6.51 2.92
CA GLN A 62 11.41 7.43 1.92
C GLN A 62 10.37 8.41 2.48
N GLY A 63 9.99 8.25 3.74
CA GLY A 63 9.01 9.12 4.35
C GLY A 63 7.56 8.82 3.99
N LEU A 64 7.29 7.63 3.42
CA LEU A 64 5.94 7.26 2.99
C LEU A 64 5.11 6.65 4.11
N ILE A 65 5.77 5.99 5.05
CA ILE A 65 5.13 5.49 6.26
C ILE A 65 6.00 5.86 7.45
N ALA A 66 5.42 5.78 8.63
CA ALA A 66 6.12 6.07 9.87
C ALA A 66 5.67 5.07 10.93
N GLU A 67 6.49 4.90 11.95
CA GLU A 67 6.10 4.09 13.08
C GLU A 67 5.02 4.85 13.84
N SER A 68 3.92 4.18 14.12
CA SER A 68 2.79 4.80 14.80
C SER A 68 2.94 4.63 16.31
N GLU A 69 2.57 5.67 17.05
CA GLU A 69 2.52 5.60 18.51
C GLU A 69 1.15 5.13 19.00
N LYS A 70 0.17 5.05 18.11
CA LYS A 70 -1.16 4.57 18.47
C LYS A 70 -1.13 3.06 18.66
N ARG A 71 -1.75 2.61 19.71
CA ARG A 71 -1.78 1.20 20.04
C ARG A 71 -3.19 0.79 20.43
N PRO A 72 -3.53 -0.49 20.21
CA PRO A 72 -4.84 -0.99 20.64
C PRO A 72 -4.93 -1.01 22.17
N ALA A 73 -6.10 -1.39 22.69
CA ALA A 73 -6.28 -1.54 24.12
C ALA A 73 -5.22 -2.50 24.68
N PRO A 74 -4.77 -2.27 25.94
CA PRO A 74 -3.67 -3.08 26.49
C PRO A 74 -3.87 -4.58 26.38
N GLU A 75 -5.08 -5.08 26.53
CA GLU A 75 -5.36 -6.50 26.43
C GLU A 75 -5.23 -7.05 25.00
N LEU A 76 -5.22 -6.18 24.01
CA LEU A 76 -5.07 -6.54 22.61
C LEU A 76 -3.70 -6.19 22.05
N ASP A 77 -2.88 -5.48 22.83
CA ASP A 77 -1.59 -4.99 22.36
C ASP A 77 -0.49 -6.00 22.67
N ASP A 78 0.34 -6.24 21.68
CA ASP A 78 1.61 -6.94 21.86
C ASP A 78 2.70 -5.88 21.75
N GLN A 79 3.32 -5.54 22.86
CA GLN A 79 4.31 -4.47 22.91
C GLN A 79 5.53 -4.74 22.03
N ARG A 80 5.74 -5.98 21.62
CA ARG A 80 6.85 -6.32 20.73
C ARG A 80 6.53 -5.98 19.28
N ARG A 81 5.27 -5.73 18.94
CA ARG A 81 4.86 -5.42 17.59
C ARG A 81 5.07 -3.95 17.30
N ARG A 82 5.55 -3.68 16.09
CA ARG A 82 5.65 -2.31 15.59
C ARG A 82 4.40 -2.01 14.79
N TYR A 83 3.83 -0.85 15.05
CA TYR A 83 2.68 -0.37 14.31
C TYR A 83 3.13 0.72 13.36
N TYR A 84 2.59 0.71 12.16
CA TYR A 84 2.93 1.64 11.09
C TYR A 84 1.72 2.45 10.70
N GLU A 85 1.96 3.65 10.22
CA GLU A 85 0.89 4.50 9.70
C GLU A 85 1.34 5.17 8.41
N LEU A 86 0.38 5.51 7.57
CA LEU A 86 0.63 6.21 6.33
C LEU A 86 0.88 7.68 6.64
N THR A 87 1.95 8.25 6.08
CA THR A 87 2.21 9.68 6.24
C THR A 87 1.41 10.47 5.21
N PRO A 88 1.25 11.79 5.41
CA PRO A 88 0.63 12.63 4.37
C PRO A 88 1.36 12.52 3.03
N PHE A 89 2.69 12.46 3.05
CA PHE A 89 3.46 12.28 1.82
C PHE A 89 3.21 10.91 1.21
N GLY A 90 3.12 9.86 2.04
CA GLY A 90 2.80 8.53 1.56
C GLY A 90 1.45 8.47 0.88
N ARG A 91 0.47 9.21 1.41
CA ARG A 91 -0.85 9.30 0.78
C ARG A 91 -0.76 9.98 -0.59
N GLN A 92 0.03 11.06 -0.69
CA GLN A 92 0.22 11.72 -1.98
C GLN A 92 0.83 10.79 -3.01
N VAL A 93 1.83 10.01 -2.62
CA VAL A 93 2.48 9.06 -3.52
C VAL A 93 1.52 7.95 -3.93
N ALA A 94 0.73 7.45 -2.98
CA ALA A 94 -0.25 6.41 -3.28
C ALA A 94 -1.29 6.92 -4.28
N VAL A 95 -1.78 8.15 -4.10
CA VAL A 95 -2.73 8.76 -5.03
C VAL A 95 -2.12 8.88 -6.41
N ALA A 96 -0.88 9.37 -6.50
CA ALA A 96 -0.20 9.53 -7.78
C ALA A 96 -0.03 8.18 -8.48
N GLU A 97 0.27 7.12 -7.73
CA GLU A 97 0.40 5.81 -8.31
C GLU A 97 -0.93 5.28 -8.84
N VAL A 98 -2.01 5.49 -8.11
CA VAL A 98 -3.34 5.11 -8.58
C VAL A 98 -3.67 5.84 -9.87
N GLU A 99 -3.39 7.15 -9.93
CA GLU A 99 -3.66 7.94 -11.12
C GLU A 99 -2.84 7.46 -12.31
N ARG A 100 -1.57 7.11 -12.07
CA ARG A 100 -0.72 6.56 -13.13
C ARG A 100 -1.29 5.25 -13.67
N MET A 101 -1.70 4.35 -12.79
CA MET A 101 -2.25 3.07 -13.19
C MET A 101 -3.59 3.23 -13.90
N ALA A 102 -4.44 4.14 -13.39
CA ALA A 102 -5.74 4.39 -14.01
C ALA A 102 -5.58 4.93 -15.43
N TYR A 103 -4.61 5.81 -15.64
CA TYR A 103 -4.33 6.32 -16.99
C TYR A 103 -3.97 5.17 -17.94
N LEU A 104 -3.08 4.28 -17.49
CA LEU A 104 -2.65 3.16 -18.34
C LEU A 104 -3.79 2.19 -18.62
N VAL A 105 -4.63 1.95 -17.62
CA VAL A 105 -5.81 1.11 -17.82
C VAL A 105 -6.72 1.76 -18.87
N GLY A 106 -6.91 3.08 -18.80
CA GLY A 106 -7.68 3.81 -19.79
C GLY A 106 -7.12 3.66 -21.19
N VAL A 107 -5.80 3.73 -21.33
CA VAL A 107 -5.15 3.52 -22.63
C VAL A 107 -5.46 2.12 -23.16
N ALA A 108 -5.42 1.11 -22.28
CA ALA A 108 -5.72 -0.25 -22.68
C ALA A 108 -7.15 -0.40 -23.23
N PHE A 109 -8.11 0.30 -22.62
CA PHE A 109 -9.48 0.31 -23.12
C PHE A 109 -9.59 1.04 -24.45
N GLU A 110 -8.90 2.18 -24.58
CA GLU A 110 -8.89 2.93 -25.86
C GLU A 110 -8.34 2.09 -27.00
N LYS A 111 -7.31 1.29 -26.71
CA LYS A 111 -6.68 0.41 -27.71
C LYS A 111 -7.46 -0.89 -27.91
N LYS A 112 -8.54 -1.06 -27.20
CA LYS A 112 -9.40 -2.25 -27.28
C LYS A 112 -8.69 -3.54 -26.88
N LEU A 113 -7.66 -3.41 -26.05
CA LEU A 113 -7.00 -4.58 -25.47
C LEU A 113 -7.94 -5.30 -24.52
N VAL A 114 -8.79 -4.54 -23.83
CA VAL A 114 -9.78 -5.02 -22.87
C VAL A 114 -11.11 -4.40 -23.24
N GLU A 115 -12.18 -5.15 -23.13
CA GLU A 115 -13.54 -4.65 -23.38
C GLU A 115 -14.28 -4.45 -22.05
N GLY A 116 -15.29 -3.55 -22.11
CA GLY A 116 -16.15 -3.30 -20.98
C GLY A 116 -15.72 -2.08 -20.19
N ASP A 117 -16.34 -1.92 -19.05
CA ASP A 117 -16.07 -0.79 -18.15
C ASP A 117 -15.09 -1.17 -17.08
N ILE A 118 -14.35 -0.17 -16.61
CA ILE A 118 -13.53 -0.34 -15.43
C ILE A 118 -14.47 -0.34 -14.24
N SER A 119 -14.70 -1.51 -13.66
CA SER A 119 -15.50 -1.58 -12.44
C SER A 119 -14.78 -2.43 -11.42
N ILE A 120 -14.87 -2.02 -10.18
CA ILE A 120 -14.35 -2.79 -9.08
C ILE A 120 -15.51 -3.57 -8.51
N SER A 121 -15.48 -4.89 -8.72
CA SER A 121 -16.49 -5.76 -8.14
C SER A 121 -15.89 -6.40 -6.89
N GLY A 122 -16.29 -5.93 -5.75
CA GLY A 122 -15.82 -6.50 -4.51
C GLY A 122 -16.38 -7.88 -4.21
N SER A 123 -17.35 -8.28 -4.98
CA SER A 123 -18.04 -9.55 -4.76
C SER A 123 -17.37 -10.73 -5.44
N ASP A 124 -16.47 -10.49 -6.33
CA ASP A 124 -15.84 -11.58 -7.09
C ASP A 124 -14.89 -12.44 -6.31
#